data_5e286042a3b482260b79346432930254
#
_entry.id   5e286042a3b482260b79346432930254
#
_cell.length_a   1.000
_cell.length_b   1.000
_cell.length_c   1.000
_cell.angle_alpha   90.00
_cell.angle_beta   90.00
_cell.angle_gamma   90.00
#
_symmetry.space_group_name_H-M   'P 1'
#
loop_
_entity.id
_entity.type
_entity.pdbx_description
1 polymer ?
#
loop_
_entity_poly.entity_id
_entity_poly.type
_entity_poly.pdbx_seq_one_letter_code
_entity_poly.pdbx_strand_id
1 'polypeptide(L)'
;MKTRNIITIFLCLLLMPLGIMAQADRLGEDIQYGFSLRGTSGGGDNAPFWFTNNRYGLGPVDNHTVLARAYIKRDAEADSLRFWRVGYGADMAAGYGNQSEFCIQQMFLDVQWKMIRLSMGQKQRPSELKNEELSTGGMTLGMNARPIPQVRLELPDFWDVPGTKGWFAIKAHIAYGMYTDNRWQRNWNAGTTHLYTQNSLYHSKALFMKIGNEKKFPLTLKWGLEMACQFGGKGYNLRGYNNEPIGEVVSLSKNIIKAFIPSGGDVNDDAFSNASGNHLGSWHFRLDWTGKDWSIGGYMDHLFEDHSQLGMQYGFWKDMLLGIEVNLPENRFVSNFVYEHLGTMNQSGPLYHDATVENPQQISANDAYYNNHVYGSWQHGGFVMGNPLIMSPMYNGYLGLEGMLNNYFNRVNAHHVGIKGNPTPQISWRALYTYEKNLGSYDKPVMDPLEGHFLLLEGTYKPKKLRGLGFSLAYGHNHGSLLGKANSAMLTVSFDGWIRKYN
;
A
#
# COMPACT_ATOMS: atom_id res chain seq x y z
N MET A 1 -16.41 28.00 14.60
CA MET A 1 -16.64 26.77 15.42
C MET A 1 -16.43 27.15 16.87
N LYS A 2 -17.46 27.03 17.72
CA LYS A 2 -17.48 27.59 19.08
C LYS A 2 -16.47 26.87 19.98
N THR A 3 -15.67 27.61 20.72
CA THR A 3 -14.65 27.22 21.73
C THR A 3 -15.07 26.02 22.61
N ARG A 4 -16.35 25.81 22.79
CA ARG A 4 -16.96 24.75 23.59
C ARG A 4 -16.69 23.32 23.01
N ASN A 5 -16.56 23.15 21.71
CA ASN A 5 -16.28 21.85 21.08
C ASN A 5 -14.80 21.48 21.16
N ILE A 6 -13.90 22.45 21.15
CA ILE A 6 -12.46 22.24 21.34
C ILE A 6 -12.17 21.79 22.77
N ILE A 7 -12.86 22.39 23.76
CA ILE A 7 -12.75 22.01 25.17
C ILE A 7 -13.24 20.57 25.39
N THR A 8 -14.32 20.16 24.74
CA THR A 8 -14.83 18.77 24.84
C THR A 8 -13.87 17.75 24.25
N ILE A 9 -13.25 18.06 23.12
CA ILE A 9 -12.21 17.18 22.51
C ILE A 9 -10.98 17.14 23.42
N PHE A 10 -10.57 18.29 23.98
CA PHE A 10 -9.42 18.33 24.90
C PHE A 10 -9.72 17.62 26.24
N LEU A 11 -10.95 17.68 26.75
CA LEU A 11 -11.39 16.92 27.92
C LEU A 11 -11.44 15.43 27.65
N CYS A 12 -11.90 14.99 26.46
CA CYS A 12 -11.85 13.58 26.05
C CYS A 12 -10.41 13.07 25.94
N LEU A 13 -9.48 13.89 25.43
CA LEU A 13 -8.06 13.56 25.36
C LEU A 13 -7.40 13.53 26.74
N LEU A 14 -7.83 14.38 27.69
CA LEU A 14 -7.36 14.42 29.08
C LEU A 14 -7.92 13.27 29.94
N LEU A 15 -9.10 12.75 29.61
CA LEU A 15 -9.69 11.60 30.30
C LEU A 15 -9.17 10.24 29.77
N MET A 16 -8.48 10.24 28.60
CA MET A 16 -7.78 9.04 28.08
C MET A 16 -6.78 8.43 29.09
N PRO A 17 -5.95 9.20 29.81
CA PRO A 17 -5.00 8.63 30.76
C PRO A 17 -5.64 7.81 31.89
N LEU A 18 -6.81 8.19 32.39
CA LEU A 18 -7.48 7.52 33.52
C LEU A 18 -7.98 6.10 33.14
N GLY A 19 -8.46 5.92 31.90
CA GLY A 19 -8.85 4.60 31.39
C GLY A 19 -7.66 3.70 31.11
N ILE A 20 -6.52 4.27 30.68
CA ILE A 20 -5.26 3.56 30.42
C ILE A 20 -4.59 3.15 31.72
N MET A 21 -4.63 3.98 32.78
CA MET A 21 -4.07 3.66 34.09
C MET A 21 -4.75 2.45 34.74
N ALA A 22 -6.05 2.25 34.53
CA ALA A 22 -6.78 1.07 35.00
C ALA A 22 -6.39 -0.24 34.27
N GLN A 23 -5.55 -0.16 33.23
CA GLN A 23 -5.07 -1.29 32.44
C GLN A 23 -3.55 -1.47 32.50
N ALA A 24 -2.85 -0.62 33.26
CA ALA A 24 -1.39 -0.64 33.34
C ALA A 24 -0.83 -2.02 33.73
N ASP A 25 -1.56 -2.79 34.52
CA ASP A 25 -1.15 -4.12 34.97
C ASP A 25 -1.00 -5.16 33.85
N ARG A 26 -1.66 -4.95 32.69
CA ARG A 26 -1.62 -5.90 31.56
C ARG A 26 -0.85 -5.41 30.35
N LEU A 27 -0.35 -4.18 30.33
CA LEU A 27 0.46 -3.70 29.20
C LEU A 27 1.75 -4.49 29.02
N GLY A 28 2.18 -5.24 30.01
CA GLY A 28 3.30 -6.17 29.96
C GLY A 28 2.94 -7.61 29.53
N GLU A 29 1.68 -7.89 29.19
CA GLU A 29 1.20 -9.22 28.80
C GLU A 29 0.90 -9.26 27.28
N ASP A 30 0.83 -10.49 26.72
CA ASP A 30 0.54 -10.74 25.31
C ASP A 30 1.46 -9.98 24.34
N ILE A 31 2.71 -9.83 24.71
CA ILE A 31 3.72 -9.18 23.89
C ILE A 31 4.37 -10.23 22.98
N GLN A 32 4.26 -10.03 21.67
CA GLN A 32 5.00 -10.78 20.66
C GLN A 32 6.38 -10.15 20.46
N TYR A 33 7.38 -10.97 20.29
CA TYR A 33 8.69 -10.55 19.83
C TYR A 33 9.20 -11.51 18.76
N GLY A 34 10.03 -11.02 17.88
CA GLY A 34 10.63 -11.87 16.87
C GLY A 34 11.92 -11.30 16.33
N PHE A 35 12.69 -12.20 15.76
CA PHE A 35 13.92 -11.92 15.04
C PHE A 35 13.93 -12.73 13.74
N SER A 36 14.44 -12.16 12.69
CA SER A 36 14.69 -12.90 11.44
C SER A 36 15.97 -12.45 10.77
N LEU A 37 16.64 -13.43 10.14
CA LEU A 37 17.78 -13.21 9.27
C LEU A 37 17.42 -13.75 7.88
N ARG A 38 17.53 -12.92 6.87
CA ARG A 38 17.25 -13.25 5.48
C ARG A 38 18.48 -13.01 4.64
N GLY A 39 18.86 -14.02 3.86
CA GLY A 39 19.90 -13.92 2.85
C GLY A 39 19.32 -14.18 1.47
N THR A 40 19.71 -13.38 0.47
CA THR A 40 19.36 -13.57 -0.95
C THR A 40 20.64 -13.69 -1.75
N SER A 41 20.68 -14.63 -2.69
CA SER A 41 21.80 -14.81 -3.61
C SER A 41 21.31 -15.32 -4.96
N GLY A 42 21.85 -14.76 -6.03
CA GLY A 42 21.47 -15.11 -7.39
C GLY A 42 22.25 -14.36 -8.44
N GLY A 43 21.69 -14.32 -9.64
CA GLY A 43 22.27 -13.60 -10.78
C GLY A 43 21.18 -13.04 -11.68
N GLY A 44 21.61 -12.11 -12.53
CA GLY A 44 20.76 -11.36 -13.44
C GLY A 44 20.87 -9.86 -13.22
N ASP A 45 19.98 -9.12 -13.86
CA ASP A 45 20.04 -7.66 -13.89
C ASP A 45 19.58 -7.01 -12.59
N ASN A 46 18.67 -7.68 -11.84
CA ASN A 46 18.13 -7.25 -10.53
C ASN A 46 17.78 -8.45 -9.65
N ALA A 47 17.35 -8.17 -8.42
CA ALA A 47 16.61 -9.15 -7.63
C ALA A 47 15.27 -9.50 -8.33
N PRO A 48 14.79 -10.76 -8.24
CA PRO A 48 13.50 -11.14 -8.81
C PRO A 48 12.35 -10.27 -8.32
N PHE A 49 11.41 -9.94 -9.22
CA PHE A 49 10.32 -9.00 -8.98
C PHE A 49 9.55 -9.29 -7.68
N TRP A 50 9.13 -10.54 -7.44
CA TRP A 50 8.39 -10.93 -6.23
C TRP A 50 9.28 -11.12 -4.99
N PHE A 51 10.60 -11.02 -5.12
CA PHE A 51 11.49 -10.87 -3.96
C PHE A 51 11.51 -9.43 -3.47
N THR A 52 11.45 -8.47 -4.40
CA THR A 52 11.53 -7.04 -4.14
C THR A 52 10.19 -6.48 -3.67
N ASN A 53 9.09 -6.83 -4.34
CA ASN A 53 7.80 -6.19 -4.20
C ASN A 53 6.87 -6.87 -3.17
N ASN A 54 5.86 -6.13 -2.68
CA ASN A 54 4.88 -6.53 -1.65
C ASN A 54 5.53 -7.02 -0.34
N ARG A 55 6.62 -6.37 0.06
CA ARG A 55 7.35 -6.65 1.31
C ARG A 55 7.51 -5.40 2.19
N TYR A 56 6.62 -4.44 2.03
CA TYR A 56 6.62 -3.17 2.78
C TYR A 56 7.98 -2.43 2.72
N GLY A 57 8.62 -2.41 1.55
CA GLY A 57 9.91 -1.76 1.33
C GLY A 57 11.11 -2.51 1.93
N LEU A 58 10.93 -3.73 2.43
CA LEU A 58 12.00 -4.59 2.95
C LEU A 58 12.49 -5.61 1.91
N GLY A 59 11.98 -5.55 0.67
CA GLY A 59 12.45 -6.44 -0.40
C GLY A 59 13.90 -6.16 -0.79
N PRO A 60 14.67 -7.19 -1.21
CA PRO A 60 15.98 -6.99 -1.79
C PRO A 60 15.86 -6.20 -3.10
N VAL A 61 16.81 -5.29 -3.34
CA VAL A 61 16.93 -4.59 -4.62
C VAL A 61 18.10 -5.12 -5.43
N ASP A 62 19.11 -5.67 -4.76
CA ASP A 62 20.27 -6.31 -5.37
C ASP A 62 20.17 -7.84 -5.33
N ASN A 63 20.95 -8.52 -6.18
CA ASN A 63 20.98 -9.98 -6.24
C ASN A 63 21.59 -10.64 -5.00
N HIS A 64 22.49 -9.93 -4.30
CA HIS A 64 23.16 -10.45 -3.11
C HIS A 64 22.85 -9.53 -1.93
N THR A 65 22.00 -10.00 -1.01
CA THR A 65 21.53 -9.18 0.12
C THR A 65 21.52 -9.96 1.40
N VAL A 66 21.64 -9.24 2.50
CA VAL A 66 21.38 -9.75 3.86
C VAL A 66 20.51 -8.75 4.58
N LEU A 67 19.49 -9.23 5.28
CA LEU A 67 18.61 -8.41 6.10
C LEU A 67 18.37 -9.09 7.46
N ALA A 68 18.71 -8.40 8.53
CA ALA A 68 18.29 -8.72 9.90
C ALA A 68 17.10 -7.84 10.27
N ARG A 69 16.09 -8.42 10.90
CA ARG A 69 14.89 -7.71 11.39
C ARG A 69 14.59 -8.18 12.81
N ALA A 70 14.24 -7.25 13.69
CA ALA A 70 13.80 -7.54 15.04
C ALA A 70 12.58 -6.69 15.38
N TYR A 71 11.60 -7.31 16.07
CA TYR A 71 10.42 -6.59 16.49
C TYR A 71 9.96 -7.02 17.90
N ILE A 72 9.25 -6.09 18.51
CA ILE A 72 8.43 -6.32 19.69
C ILE A 72 7.11 -5.60 19.49
N LYS A 73 5.98 -6.24 19.71
CA LYS A 73 4.66 -5.66 19.55
C LYS A 73 3.63 -6.29 20.47
N ARG A 74 2.62 -5.49 20.79
CA ARG A 74 1.38 -5.92 21.42
C ARG A 74 0.22 -5.43 20.58
N ASP A 75 -0.64 -6.33 20.15
CA ASP A 75 -1.82 -5.95 19.37
C ASP A 75 -2.96 -5.50 20.33
N ALA A 76 -3.71 -4.46 19.97
CA ALA A 76 -4.82 -3.97 20.77
C ALA A 76 -5.94 -5.01 20.96
N GLU A 77 -6.03 -5.96 20.04
CA GLU A 77 -6.96 -7.09 20.04
C GLU A 77 -6.71 -8.07 21.22
N ALA A 78 -5.53 -8.05 21.83
CA ALA A 78 -5.23 -8.82 23.05
C ALA A 78 -6.22 -8.49 24.19
N ASP A 79 -6.77 -7.29 24.21
CA ASP A 79 -7.78 -6.84 25.19
C ASP A 79 -9.21 -6.89 24.62
N SER A 80 -9.56 -7.84 23.76
CA SER A 80 -10.82 -7.88 23.00
C SER A 80 -12.11 -7.76 23.83
N LEU A 81 -12.07 -8.19 25.09
CA LEU A 81 -13.21 -8.13 26.02
C LEU A 81 -13.35 -6.78 26.74
N ARG A 82 -12.44 -5.82 26.52
CA ARG A 82 -12.41 -4.53 27.23
C ARG A 82 -12.92 -3.38 26.36
N PHE A 83 -13.45 -2.34 27.00
CA PHE A 83 -13.84 -1.11 26.34
C PHE A 83 -12.64 -0.31 25.82
N TRP A 84 -11.55 -0.29 26.60
CA TRP A 84 -10.28 0.31 26.23
C TRP A 84 -9.28 -0.78 25.88
N ARG A 85 -8.57 -0.60 24.79
CA ARG A 85 -7.56 -1.52 24.30
C ARG A 85 -6.33 -0.74 23.88
N VAL A 86 -5.16 -1.23 24.21
CA VAL A 86 -3.89 -0.58 23.91
C VAL A 86 -3.01 -1.55 23.13
N GLY A 87 -2.55 -1.14 21.95
CA GLY A 87 -1.54 -1.82 21.16
C GLY A 87 -0.33 -0.91 21.00
N TYR A 88 0.84 -1.49 20.89
CA TYR A 88 2.09 -0.78 20.61
C TYR A 88 3.10 -1.71 19.94
N GLY A 89 4.10 -1.12 19.29
CA GLY A 89 5.15 -1.92 18.69
C GLY A 89 6.32 -1.10 18.21
N ALA A 90 7.46 -1.77 18.16
CA ALA A 90 8.68 -1.32 17.50
C ALA A 90 9.23 -2.46 16.65
N ASP A 91 9.66 -2.15 15.44
CA ASP A 91 10.15 -3.09 14.44
C ASP A 91 11.24 -2.39 13.63
N MET A 92 12.41 -2.97 13.61
CA MET A 92 13.59 -2.39 12.98
C MET A 92 14.23 -3.43 12.06
N ALA A 93 14.79 -2.94 10.96
CA ALA A 93 15.54 -3.77 10.03
C ALA A 93 16.86 -3.11 9.67
N ALA A 94 17.90 -3.95 9.52
CA ALA A 94 19.22 -3.52 9.08
C ALA A 94 19.79 -4.56 8.11
N GLY A 95 20.48 -4.11 7.04
CA GLY A 95 21.01 -5.04 6.07
C GLY A 95 21.83 -4.40 4.98
N TYR A 96 22.31 -5.24 4.07
CA TYR A 96 23.12 -4.88 2.91
C TYR A 96 22.38 -5.26 1.61
N GLY A 97 22.52 -4.45 0.57
CA GLY A 97 21.87 -4.68 -0.73
C GLY A 97 20.34 -4.49 -0.72
N ASN A 98 19.81 -3.81 0.28
CA ASN A 98 18.41 -3.41 0.40
C ASN A 98 18.30 -1.89 0.16
N GLN A 99 17.10 -1.39 -0.10
CA GLN A 99 16.86 0.04 -0.36
C GLN A 99 17.36 0.96 0.76
N SER A 100 17.39 0.50 2.00
CA SER A 100 17.96 1.19 3.15
C SER A 100 18.81 0.22 3.97
N GLU A 101 20.01 0.62 4.36
CA GLU A 101 20.88 -0.17 5.24
C GLU A 101 20.29 -0.31 6.65
N PHE A 102 19.57 0.69 7.12
CA PHE A 102 18.82 0.66 8.37
C PHE A 102 17.48 1.38 8.21
N CYS A 103 16.42 0.81 8.77
CA CYS A 103 15.13 1.47 8.85
C CYS A 103 14.35 1.08 10.10
N ILE A 104 13.58 2.04 10.60
CA ILE A 104 12.45 1.77 11.49
C ILE A 104 11.29 1.35 10.60
N GLN A 105 10.93 0.07 10.67
CA GLN A 105 9.87 -0.48 9.83
C GLN A 105 8.49 -0.22 10.41
N GLN A 106 8.37 -0.32 11.74
CA GLN A 106 7.18 0.06 12.48
C GLN A 106 7.58 0.69 13.82
N MET A 107 6.86 1.70 14.22
CA MET A 107 6.88 2.28 15.56
C MET A 107 5.52 2.93 15.77
N PHE A 108 4.67 2.32 16.59
CA PHE A 108 3.29 2.76 16.72
C PHE A 108 2.74 2.61 18.14
N LEU A 109 1.71 3.40 18.41
CA LEU A 109 0.83 3.32 19.57
C LEU A 109 -0.61 3.35 19.08
N ASP A 110 -1.39 2.34 19.44
CA ASP A 110 -2.82 2.23 19.19
C ASP A 110 -3.59 2.39 20.50
N VAL A 111 -4.56 3.26 20.52
CA VAL A 111 -5.52 3.40 21.62
C VAL A 111 -6.92 3.24 21.03
N GLN A 112 -7.60 2.17 21.43
CA GLN A 112 -8.92 1.85 20.91
C GLN A 112 -9.97 1.93 22.02
N TRP A 113 -11.07 2.61 21.73
CA TRP A 113 -12.25 2.64 22.57
C TRP A 113 -13.43 2.03 21.82
N LYS A 114 -13.88 0.87 22.29
CA LYS A 114 -14.91 0.08 21.57
C LYS A 114 -14.49 -0.16 20.11
N MET A 115 -15.23 0.45 19.15
CA MET A 115 -14.98 0.31 17.72
C MET A 115 -14.03 1.35 17.15
N ILE A 116 -13.73 2.43 17.86
CA ILE A 116 -12.91 3.55 17.37
C ILE A 116 -11.48 3.39 17.85
N ARG A 117 -10.51 3.43 16.92
CA ARG A 117 -9.08 3.39 17.21
C ARG A 117 -8.40 4.69 16.78
N LEU A 118 -7.57 5.23 17.66
CA LEU A 118 -6.56 6.23 17.34
C LEU A 118 -5.22 5.52 17.25
N SER A 119 -4.62 5.52 16.07
CA SER A 119 -3.30 4.93 15.79
C SER A 119 -2.31 6.05 15.50
N MET A 120 -1.18 6.05 16.19
CA MET A 120 -0.12 7.07 16.03
C MET A 120 1.18 6.38 15.69
N GLY A 121 1.87 6.86 14.65
CA GLY A 121 3.16 6.35 14.22
C GLY A 121 3.11 5.57 12.92
N GLN A 122 4.12 4.75 12.71
CA GLN A 122 4.36 3.98 11.49
C GLN A 122 3.96 2.53 11.72
N LYS A 123 2.96 2.04 10.98
CA LYS A 123 2.40 0.68 11.12
C LYS A 123 2.10 0.08 9.75
N GLN A 124 2.50 -1.17 9.53
CA GLN A 124 2.12 -1.95 8.36
C GLN A 124 0.61 -2.21 8.36
N ARG A 125 -0.01 -2.04 7.18
CA ARG A 125 -1.43 -2.33 6.96
C ARG A 125 -1.59 -3.08 5.65
N PRO A 126 -2.39 -4.15 5.61
CA PRO A 126 -2.65 -4.88 4.37
C PRO A 126 -3.48 -4.03 3.41
N SER A 127 -3.49 -4.46 2.14
CA SER A 127 -4.39 -3.89 1.13
C SER A 127 -5.84 -4.22 1.47
N GLU A 128 -6.72 -3.26 1.30
CA GLU A 128 -8.14 -3.41 1.63
C GLU A 128 -8.83 -4.43 0.70
N LEU A 129 -9.65 -5.28 1.30
CA LEU A 129 -10.49 -6.27 0.61
C LEU A 129 -9.74 -7.29 -0.26
N LYS A 130 -8.46 -7.56 0.00
CA LYS A 130 -7.60 -8.46 -0.79
C LYS A 130 -6.88 -9.49 0.07
N ASN A 131 -6.39 -10.53 -0.58
CA ASN A 131 -5.54 -11.54 0.04
C ASN A 131 -4.12 -10.98 0.23
N GLU A 132 -3.61 -10.97 1.46
CA GLU A 132 -2.31 -10.38 1.81
C GLU A 132 -1.10 -11.15 1.26
N GLU A 133 -1.25 -12.46 1.01
CA GLU A 133 -0.15 -13.33 0.60
C GLU A 133 -0.10 -13.60 -0.91
N LEU A 134 -1.25 -13.51 -1.58
CA LEU A 134 -1.41 -13.97 -2.96
C LEU A 134 -1.79 -12.88 -3.97
N SER A 135 -2.37 -11.73 -3.51
CA SER A 135 -2.77 -10.62 -4.37
C SER A 135 -1.57 -9.75 -4.78
N THR A 136 -1.67 -9.11 -5.94
CA THR A 136 -0.72 -8.07 -6.36
C THR A 136 -0.82 -6.78 -5.52
N GLY A 137 -1.91 -6.60 -4.78
CA GLY A 137 -2.11 -5.46 -3.86
C GLY A 137 -3.14 -4.45 -4.34
N GLY A 138 -3.40 -3.44 -3.50
CA GLY A 138 -4.38 -2.37 -3.78
C GLY A 138 -3.85 -1.35 -4.78
N MET A 139 -4.76 -0.70 -5.51
CA MET A 139 -4.39 0.32 -6.50
C MET A 139 -3.99 1.66 -5.86
N THR A 140 -4.59 2.06 -4.74
CA THR A 140 -4.24 3.31 -4.04
C THR A 140 -3.16 3.07 -2.99
N LEU A 141 -3.41 2.14 -2.06
CA LEU A 141 -2.50 1.76 -0.98
C LEU A 141 -2.29 0.26 -1.00
N GLY A 142 -1.03 -0.15 -1.05
CA GLY A 142 -0.60 -1.53 -1.11
C GLY A 142 0.36 -1.90 0.02
N MET A 143 0.90 -3.10 -0.08
CA MET A 143 1.92 -3.64 0.82
C MET A 143 3.33 -3.47 0.27
N ASN A 144 3.50 -2.66 -0.77
CA ASN A 144 4.76 -2.57 -1.49
C ASN A 144 5.76 -1.61 -0.81
N ALA A 145 5.35 -0.38 -0.53
CA ALA A 145 6.20 0.62 0.11
C ALA A 145 6.25 0.50 1.63
N ARG A 146 7.32 1.05 2.23
CA ARG A 146 7.42 1.19 3.69
C ARG A 146 6.27 2.07 4.22
N PRO A 147 5.65 1.71 5.37
CA PRO A 147 4.57 2.50 5.95
C PRO A 147 4.99 3.94 6.25
N ILE A 148 4.06 4.87 6.08
CA ILE A 148 4.25 6.29 6.40
C ILE A 148 3.83 6.54 7.86
N PRO A 149 4.65 7.24 8.68
CA PRO A 149 4.22 7.67 10.00
C PRO A 149 3.05 8.65 9.92
N GLN A 150 1.99 8.38 10.69
CA GLN A 150 0.73 9.12 10.62
C GLN A 150 -0.02 9.08 11.94
N VAL A 151 -0.91 10.03 12.12
CA VAL A 151 -1.99 10.00 13.10
C VAL A 151 -3.25 9.60 12.35
N ARG A 152 -3.87 8.48 12.74
CA ARG A 152 -5.00 7.86 12.06
C ARG A 152 -6.12 7.55 13.03
N LEU A 153 -7.29 8.09 12.74
CA LEU A 153 -8.55 7.74 13.40
C LEU A 153 -9.29 6.74 12.50
N GLU A 154 -9.66 5.59 13.06
CA GLU A 154 -10.21 4.50 12.26
C GLU A 154 -11.27 3.68 12.98
N LEU A 155 -12.16 3.08 12.20
CA LEU A 155 -12.90 1.85 12.51
C LEU A 155 -12.10 0.72 11.86
N PRO A 156 -11.25 -0.02 12.60
CA PRO A 156 -10.30 -0.97 12.01
C PRO A 156 -10.98 -2.16 11.34
N ASP A 157 -12.15 -2.53 11.84
CA ASP A 157 -12.96 -3.64 11.37
C ASP A 157 -14.34 -3.17 10.91
N PHE A 158 -15.04 -4.01 10.14
CA PHE A 158 -16.43 -3.74 9.80
C PHE A 158 -17.31 -3.74 11.06
N TRP A 159 -17.75 -2.56 11.47
CA TRP A 159 -18.61 -2.36 12.61
C TRP A 159 -20.08 -2.43 12.19
N ASP A 160 -20.81 -3.38 12.77
CA ASP A 160 -22.24 -3.54 12.51
C ASP A 160 -23.02 -2.32 13.02
N VAL A 161 -23.72 -1.65 12.11
CA VAL A 161 -24.51 -0.46 12.46
C VAL A 161 -25.71 -0.88 13.32
N PRO A 162 -25.92 -0.27 14.49
CA PRO A 162 -27.01 -0.60 15.40
C PRO A 162 -28.38 -0.51 14.70
N GLY A 163 -29.27 -1.46 14.98
CA GLY A 163 -30.61 -1.54 14.39
C GLY A 163 -30.66 -2.30 13.06
N THR A 164 -29.55 -2.60 12.41
CA THR A 164 -29.54 -3.33 11.12
C THR A 164 -29.52 -4.85 11.28
N LYS A 165 -29.49 -5.37 12.51
CA LYS A 165 -29.41 -6.81 12.83
C LYS A 165 -28.26 -7.54 12.15
N GLY A 166 -27.12 -6.84 11.96
CA GLY A 166 -25.90 -7.34 11.33
C GLY A 166 -25.95 -7.44 9.80
N TRP A 167 -26.93 -6.77 9.15
CA TRP A 167 -27.02 -6.74 7.68
C TRP A 167 -26.24 -5.58 7.05
N PHE A 168 -25.91 -4.54 7.83
CA PHE A 168 -25.15 -3.41 7.35
C PHE A 168 -24.01 -3.08 8.31
N ALA A 169 -22.80 -2.99 7.78
CA ALA A 169 -21.61 -2.61 8.54
C ALA A 169 -20.75 -1.61 7.78
N ILE A 170 -19.96 -0.84 8.52
CA ILE A 170 -19.05 0.16 7.97
C ILE A 170 -17.63 -0.03 8.52
N LYS A 171 -16.64 0.28 7.68
CA LYS A 171 -15.24 0.39 8.04
C LYS A 171 -14.72 1.72 7.47
N ALA A 172 -13.93 2.49 8.23
CA ALA A 172 -13.51 3.81 7.78
C ALA A 172 -12.19 4.23 8.41
N HIS A 173 -11.50 5.16 7.75
CA HIS A 173 -10.38 5.86 8.37
C HIS A 173 -10.20 7.28 7.82
N ILE A 174 -9.51 8.08 8.60
CA ILE A 174 -8.92 9.35 8.22
C ILE A 174 -7.53 9.47 8.86
N ALA A 175 -6.54 9.87 8.09
CA ALA A 175 -5.16 9.97 8.58
C ALA A 175 -4.43 11.17 7.99
N TYR A 176 -3.51 11.72 8.77
CA TYR A 176 -2.53 12.71 8.34
C TYR A 176 -1.14 12.26 8.80
N GLY A 177 -0.15 12.41 7.94
CA GLY A 177 1.21 11.95 8.18
C GLY A 177 2.24 12.76 7.42
N MET A 178 3.47 12.25 7.42
CA MET A 178 4.59 12.88 6.75
C MET A 178 5.49 11.81 6.13
N TYR A 179 5.96 12.08 4.93
CA TYR A 179 6.94 11.21 4.26
C TYR A 179 8.28 11.18 4.98
N THR A 180 8.82 9.99 5.14
CA THR A 180 10.11 9.73 5.80
C THR A 180 10.99 8.86 4.90
N ASP A 181 11.25 9.34 3.69
CA ASP A 181 12.00 8.60 2.66
C ASP A 181 13.53 8.56 2.88
N ASN A 182 14.00 9.03 4.04
CA ASN A 182 15.43 9.10 4.38
C ASN A 182 16.27 9.81 3.30
N ARG A 183 15.73 10.87 2.71
CA ARG A 183 16.34 11.63 1.60
C ARG A 183 16.54 10.78 0.32
N TRP A 184 15.78 9.70 0.16
CA TRP A 184 15.93 8.81 -0.98
C TRP A 184 15.79 9.57 -2.31
N GLN A 185 14.74 10.40 -2.47
CA GLN A 185 14.54 11.20 -3.68
C GLN A 185 15.72 12.11 -3.98
N ARG A 186 16.24 12.80 -2.97
CA ARG A 186 17.43 13.66 -3.12
C ARG A 186 18.67 12.88 -3.57
N ASN A 187 18.89 11.72 -2.96
CA ASN A 187 20.06 10.89 -3.28
C ASN A 187 19.92 10.26 -4.66
N TRP A 188 18.71 9.83 -5.04
CA TRP A 188 18.39 9.30 -6.36
C TRP A 188 18.65 10.31 -7.48
N ASN A 189 18.35 11.59 -7.22
CA ASN A 189 18.56 12.69 -8.14
C ASN A 189 19.95 13.37 -8.01
N ALA A 190 20.84 12.85 -7.20
CA ALA A 190 22.15 13.45 -6.99
C ALA A 190 22.92 13.58 -8.31
N GLY A 191 23.39 14.81 -8.61
CA GLY A 191 24.09 15.11 -9.86
C GLY A 191 23.20 15.36 -11.08
N THR A 192 21.88 15.37 -10.91
CA THR A 192 20.91 15.70 -11.98
C THR A 192 20.16 17.00 -11.67
N THR A 193 19.41 17.49 -12.66
CA THR A 193 18.47 18.62 -12.52
C THR A 193 17.03 18.17 -12.48
N HIS A 194 16.76 16.88 -12.23
CA HIS A 194 15.40 16.36 -12.13
C HIS A 194 14.69 16.87 -10.87
N LEU A 195 13.37 17.00 -10.97
CA LEU A 195 12.56 17.43 -9.85
C LEU A 195 12.60 16.38 -8.70
N TYR A 196 12.49 16.86 -7.46
CA TYR A 196 12.22 16.04 -6.30
C TYR A 196 11.58 16.86 -5.17
N THR A 197 10.98 16.19 -4.20
CA THR A 197 10.35 16.84 -3.06
C THR A 197 10.95 16.37 -1.73
N GLN A 198 10.91 17.23 -0.71
CA GLN A 198 11.32 16.88 0.65
C GLN A 198 10.27 17.31 1.67
N ASN A 199 10.14 16.53 2.75
CA ASN A 199 9.23 16.80 3.86
C ASN A 199 7.78 16.96 3.40
N SER A 200 7.39 16.23 2.36
CA SER A 200 5.99 16.18 1.90
C SER A 200 5.11 15.60 2.98
N LEU A 201 3.89 16.12 3.07
CA LEU A 201 2.86 15.65 3.98
C LEU A 201 2.02 14.59 3.26
N TYR A 202 1.36 13.78 4.05
CA TYR A 202 0.50 12.68 3.62
C TYR A 202 -0.89 12.82 4.21
N HIS A 203 -1.90 12.52 3.42
CA HIS A 203 -3.27 12.33 3.86
C HIS A 203 -3.83 11.04 3.27
N SER A 204 -4.64 10.31 4.04
CA SER A 204 -5.48 9.23 3.51
C SER A 204 -6.82 9.18 4.21
N LYS A 205 -7.81 8.69 3.49
CA LYS A 205 -9.18 8.45 3.99
C LYS A 205 -9.81 7.30 3.25
N ALA A 206 -10.68 6.57 3.90
CA ALA A 206 -11.52 5.58 3.27
C ALA A 206 -12.85 5.41 4.01
N LEU A 207 -13.86 5.00 3.25
CA LEU A 207 -15.14 4.53 3.77
C LEU A 207 -15.54 3.29 2.98
N PHE A 208 -15.67 2.17 3.68
CA PHE A 208 -16.16 0.91 3.16
C PHE A 208 -17.48 0.56 3.81
N MET A 209 -18.41 0.03 3.03
CA MET A 209 -19.72 -0.45 3.44
C MET A 209 -19.82 -1.93 3.15
N LYS A 210 -20.49 -2.67 4.03
CA LYS A 210 -20.81 -4.09 3.84
C LYS A 210 -22.30 -4.30 3.97
N ILE A 211 -22.90 -4.96 2.99
CA ILE A 211 -24.28 -5.50 3.05
C ILE A 211 -24.20 -7.01 3.00
N GLY A 212 -24.93 -7.67 3.91
CA GLY A 212 -25.01 -9.12 4.02
C GLY A 212 -24.76 -9.60 5.45
N ASN A 213 -25.34 -10.72 5.78
CA ASN A 213 -25.16 -11.39 7.06
C ASN A 213 -24.88 -12.88 6.79
N GLU A 214 -23.61 -13.23 6.75
CA GLU A 214 -23.10 -14.56 6.41
C GLU A 214 -23.70 -15.70 7.26
N LYS A 215 -24.17 -15.38 8.48
CA LYS A 215 -24.85 -16.34 9.36
C LYS A 215 -26.27 -16.67 8.91
N LYS A 216 -26.88 -15.79 8.08
CA LYS A 216 -28.26 -15.93 7.60
C LYS A 216 -28.34 -16.22 6.11
N PHE A 217 -27.46 -15.63 5.32
CA PHE A 217 -27.40 -15.78 3.88
C PHE A 217 -25.95 -15.69 3.42
N PRO A 218 -25.47 -16.60 2.58
CA PRO A 218 -24.04 -16.73 2.27
C PRO A 218 -23.45 -15.60 1.41
N LEU A 219 -24.25 -14.70 0.89
CA LEU A 219 -23.77 -13.62 0.02
C LEU A 219 -23.52 -12.33 0.80
N THR A 220 -22.35 -11.72 0.58
CA THR A 220 -22.02 -10.38 1.09
C THR A 220 -21.45 -9.51 -0.02
N LEU A 221 -21.88 -8.25 -0.05
CA LEU A 221 -21.33 -7.20 -0.89
C LEU A 221 -20.57 -6.20 -0.01
N LYS A 222 -19.33 -5.93 -0.37
CA LYS A 222 -18.49 -4.87 0.21
C LYS A 222 -18.13 -3.89 -0.90
N TRP A 223 -18.25 -2.60 -0.63
CA TRP A 223 -17.82 -1.57 -1.56
C TRP A 223 -17.34 -0.35 -0.78
N GLY A 224 -16.53 0.47 -1.40
CA GLY A 224 -16.03 1.68 -0.76
C GLY A 224 -15.11 2.48 -1.63
N LEU A 225 -14.70 3.59 -1.07
CA LEU A 225 -13.76 4.52 -1.66
C LEU A 225 -12.57 4.67 -0.74
N GLU A 226 -11.37 4.46 -1.27
CA GLU A 226 -10.10 4.78 -0.64
C GLU A 226 -9.43 5.91 -1.42
N MET A 227 -8.97 6.93 -0.71
CA MET A 227 -8.26 8.07 -1.31
C MET A 227 -7.03 8.43 -0.49
N ALA A 228 -6.01 8.91 -1.17
CA ALA A 228 -4.81 9.44 -0.52
C ALA A 228 -4.25 10.64 -1.28
N CYS A 229 -3.41 11.43 -0.62
CA CYS A 229 -2.87 12.67 -1.15
C CYS A 229 -1.44 12.91 -0.63
N GLN A 230 -0.55 13.30 -1.56
CA GLN A 230 0.73 13.95 -1.23
C GLN A 230 0.52 15.45 -1.29
N PHE A 231 0.94 16.18 -0.24
CA PHE A 231 0.79 17.64 -0.22
C PHE A 231 1.88 18.31 0.63
N GLY A 232 2.02 19.61 0.53
CA GLY A 232 3.02 20.36 1.29
C GLY A 232 4.46 19.96 1.01
N GLY A 233 5.36 20.35 1.89
CA GLY A 233 6.79 20.11 1.74
C GLY A 233 7.51 21.19 0.95
N LYS A 234 8.67 20.84 0.39
CA LYS A 234 9.48 21.69 -0.48
C LYS A 234 9.78 20.96 -1.77
N GLY A 235 9.48 21.60 -2.90
CA GLY A 235 9.85 21.13 -4.22
C GLY A 235 11.17 21.74 -4.68
N TYR A 236 11.98 20.95 -5.34
CA TYR A 236 13.28 21.31 -5.89
C TYR A 236 13.30 21.05 -7.39
N ASN A 237 13.94 21.93 -8.15
CA ASN A 237 14.05 21.84 -9.60
C ASN A 237 12.69 21.76 -10.31
N LEU A 238 11.66 22.39 -9.74
CA LEU A 238 10.34 22.42 -10.35
C LEU A 238 10.36 23.27 -11.62
N ARG A 239 9.55 22.84 -12.59
CA ARG A 239 9.39 23.53 -13.88
C ARG A 239 7.92 23.82 -14.14
N GLY A 240 7.66 25.00 -14.73
CA GLY A 240 6.34 25.39 -15.19
C GLY A 240 5.91 24.64 -16.45
N TYR A 241 4.73 24.97 -16.92
CA TYR A 241 4.12 24.32 -18.08
C TYR A 241 4.99 24.42 -19.36
N ASN A 242 5.67 25.57 -19.56
CA ASN A 242 6.57 25.78 -20.70
C ASN A 242 8.01 25.28 -20.43
N ASN A 243 8.18 24.42 -19.42
CA ASN A 243 9.47 23.87 -19.00
C ASN A 243 10.48 24.89 -18.44
N GLU A 244 10.04 26.13 -18.12
CA GLU A 244 10.85 27.13 -17.44
C GLU A 244 11.05 26.78 -15.96
N PRO A 245 12.22 27.09 -15.36
CA PRO A 245 12.44 26.91 -13.93
C PRO A 245 11.53 27.85 -13.12
N ILE A 246 10.79 27.31 -12.13
CA ILE A 246 9.96 28.11 -11.21
C ILE A 246 10.80 28.69 -10.08
N GLY A 247 11.91 28.05 -9.74
CA GLY A 247 12.83 28.44 -8.67
C GLY A 247 13.65 27.27 -8.16
N GLU A 248 14.74 27.55 -7.47
CA GLU A 248 15.58 26.48 -6.87
C GLU A 248 14.82 25.68 -5.82
N VAL A 249 14.04 26.36 -4.97
CA VAL A 249 13.27 25.75 -3.88
C VAL A 249 11.92 26.45 -3.76
N VAL A 250 10.86 25.68 -3.86
CA VAL A 250 9.48 26.15 -3.77
C VAL A 250 8.79 25.55 -2.57
N SER A 251 8.17 26.37 -1.74
CA SER A 251 7.34 25.89 -0.62
C SER A 251 5.94 25.53 -1.12
N LEU A 252 5.57 24.26 -0.93
CA LEU A 252 4.29 23.73 -1.39
C LEU A 252 3.18 23.95 -0.36
N SER A 253 1.93 24.06 -0.81
CA SER A 253 0.78 24.34 0.05
C SER A 253 0.56 23.26 1.11
N LYS A 254 0.42 23.68 2.37
CA LYS A 254 0.12 22.81 3.51
C LYS A 254 -1.36 22.85 3.92
N ASN A 255 -2.24 23.14 2.98
CA ASN A 255 -3.68 23.24 3.25
C ASN A 255 -4.29 21.86 3.46
N ILE A 256 -4.53 21.51 4.73
CA ILE A 256 -5.10 20.21 5.13
C ILE A 256 -6.53 19.99 4.63
N ILE A 257 -7.29 21.07 4.40
CA ILE A 257 -8.67 20.96 3.90
C ILE A 257 -8.63 20.62 2.40
N LYS A 258 -7.75 21.25 1.62
CA LYS A 258 -7.56 20.93 0.20
C LYS A 258 -6.97 19.52 0.02
N ALA A 259 -6.12 19.06 0.95
CA ALA A 259 -5.67 17.66 0.94
C ALA A 259 -6.81 16.67 1.24
N PHE A 260 -7.80 17.07 2.05
CA PHE A 260 -8.97 16.23 2.34
C PHE A 260 -9.98 16.21 1.18
N ILE A 261 -10.27 17.36 0.59
CA ILE A 261 -11.22 17.47 -0.52
C ILE A 261 -10.41 17.61 -1.80
N PRO A 262 -10.46 16.63 -2.74
CA PRO A 262 -9.87 16.78 -4.05
C PRO A 262 -10.67 17.83 -4.82
N SER A 263 -10.45 19.09 -4.49
CA SER A 263 -10.98 20.23 -5.27
C SER A 263 -9.87 20.71 -6.17
N GLY A 264 -10.17 20.90 -7.43
CA GLY A 264 -9.29 21.57 -8.37
C GLY A 264 -8.71 22.81 -7.70
N GLY A 265 -7.41 23.02 -7.82
CA GLY A 265 -6.76 24.24 -7.35
C GLY A 265 -7.35 25.46 -8.06
N ASP A 266 -7.04 26.67 -7.57
CA ASP A 266 -7.30 27.89 -8.33
C ASP A 266 -6.61 27.71 -9.67
N VAL A 267 -7.39 27.71 -10.73
CA VAL A 267 -6.90 27.47 -12.09
C VAL A 267 -6.30 28.77 -12.59
N ASN A 268 -5.06 29.01 -12.25
CA ASN A 268 -4.23 29.88 -13.07
C ASN A 268 -3.58 29.01 -14.14
N ASP A 269 -3.28 29.57 -15.30
CA ASP A 269 -2.60 28.90 -16.42
C ASP A 269 -1.23 28.29 -16.06
N ASP A 270 -0.80 28.43 -14.84
CA ASP A 270 0.39 27.85 -14.27
C ASP A 270 0.09 26.43 -13.77
N ALA A 271 0.69 25.43 -14.39
CA ALA A 271 0.61 24.02 -13.95
C ALA A 271 0.92 23.84 -12.46
N PHE A 272 1.70 24.77 -11.88
CA PHE A 272 2.07 24.81 -10.48
C PHE A 272 0.90 25.22 -9.55
N SER A 273 -0.04 26.04 -10.01
CA SER A 273 -1.16 26.50 -9.19
C SER A 273 -2.25 25.45 -8.99
N ASN A 274 -2.30 24.43 -9.87
CA ASN A 274 -3.14 23.25 -9.71
C ASN A 274 -2.65 22.29 -8.63
N ALA A 275 -1.45 22.49 -8.07
CA ALA A 275 -0.84 21.61 -7.09
C ALA A 275 -1.39 21.85 -5.68
N SER A 276 -2.67 21.75 -5.46
CA SER A 276 -3.23 21.63 -4.10
C SER A 276 -2.94 20.27 -3.45
N GLY A 277 -2.17 19.43 -4.13
CA GLY A 277 -1.72 18.11 -3.75
C GLY A 277 -1.82 17.12 -4.92
N ASN A 278 -1.12 16.00 -4.81
CA ASN A 278 -1.27 14.85 -5.70
C ASN A 278 -2.32 13.91 -5.10
N HIS A 279 -3.53 13.94 -5.65
CA HIS A 279 -4.66 13.13 -5.18
C HIS A 279 -4.84 11.92 -6.07
N LEU A 280 -4.98 10.76 -5.46
CA LEU A 280 -5.43 9.57 -6.15
C LEU A 280 -6.32 8.72 -5.26
N GLY A 281 -7.08 7.82 -5.87
CA GLY A 281 -7.96 6.93 -5.13
C GLY A 281 -8.43 5.75 -5.95
N SER A 282 -9.13 4.84 -5.27
CA SER A 282 -9.75 3.68 -5.90
C SER A 282 -11.15 3.46 -5.35
N TRP A 283 -12.07 3.18 -6.26
CA TRP A 283 -13.31 2.48 -5.91
C TRP A 283 -13.02 1.00 -5.75
N HIS A 284 -13.51 0.42 -4.68
CA HIS A 284 -13.39 -1.00 -4.36
C HIS A 284 -14.77 -1.63 -4.36
N PHE A 285 -14.90 -2.80 -5.00
CA PHE A 285 -16.08 -3.63 -4.97
C PHE A 285 -15.64 -5.07 -4.70
N ARG A 286 -16.35 -5.77 -3.80
CA ARG A 286 -16.12 -7.19 -3.54
C ARG A 286 -17.42 -7.89 -3.22
N LEU A 287 -17.71 -8.97 -3.94
CA LEU A 287 -18.83 -9.85 -3.76
C LEU A 287 -18.33 -11.22 -3.31
N ASP A 288 -18.70 -11.65 -2.12
CA ASP A 288 -18.30 -12.93 -1.55
C ASP A 288 -19.48 -13.87 -1.38
N TRP A 289 -19.28 -15.11 -1.77
CA TRP A 289 -20.16 -16.23 -1.40
C TRP A 289 -19.42 -17.13 -0.41
N THR A 290 -19.97 -17.28 0.79
CA THR A 290 -19.40 -18.07 1.88
C THR A 290 -20.18 -19.37 2.05
N GLY A 291 -19.58 -20.50 1.66
CA GLY A 291 -20.06 -21.84 1.96
C GLY A 291 -19.74 -22.26 3.39
N LYS A 292 -19.95 -23.54 3.71
CA LYS A 292 -19.67 -24.07 5.06
C LYS A 292 -18.17 -24.01 5.41
N ASP A 293 -17.32 -24.53 4.52
CA ASP A 293 -15.89 -24.66 4.73
C ASP A 293 -15.07 -24.09 3.57
N TRP A 294 -15.68 -23.27 2.71
CA TRP A 294 -15.06 -22.64 1.55
C TRP A 294 -15.68 -21.28 1.26
N SER A 295 -15.00 -20.44 0.54
CA SER A 295 -15.55 -19.20 0.02
C SER A 295 -14.99 -18.89 -1.38
N ILE A 296 -15.79 -18.17 -2.15
CA ILE A 296 -15.36 -17.55 -3.40
C ILE A 296 -15.74 -16.09 -3.38
N GLY A 297 -14.81 -15.22 -3.77
CA GLY A 297 -15.04 -13.78 -3.87
C GLY A 297 -14.54 -13.24 -5.21
N GLY A 298 -15.35 -12.41 -5.86
CA GLY A 298 -14.92 -11.57 -6.96
C GLY A 298 -14.71 -10.14 -6.48
N TYR A 299 -13.66 -9.46 -6.91
CA TYR A 299 -13.39 -8.08 -6.52
C TYR A 299 -12.83 -7.25 -7.67
N MET A 300 -12.99 -5.95 -7.52
CA MET A 300 -12.53 -4.95 -8.49
C MET A 300 -12.04 -3.71 -7.75
N ASP A 301 -10.89 -3.16 -8.18
CA ASP A 301 -10.46 -1.80 -7.86
C ASP A 301 -10.44 -0.99 -9.15
N HIS A 302 -11.09 0.16 -9.13
CA HIS A 302 -11.07 1.13 -10.23
C HIS A 302 -10.29 2.36 -9.78
N LEU A 303 -9.11 2.57 -10.38
CA LEU A 303 -8.21 3.68 -10.06
C LEU A 303 -8.71 4.97 -10.69
N PHE A 304 -8.54 6.08 -9.99
CA PHE A 304 -8.71 7.43 -10.51
C PHE A 304 -7.64 8.37 -9.92
N GLU A 305 -7.29 9.41 -10.64
CA GLU A 305 -6.41 10.47 -10.18
C GLU A 305 -7.12 11.82 -10.27
N ASP A 306 -6.92 12.66 -9.23
CA ASP A 306 -7.59 13.94 -9.05
C ASP A 306 -9.12 13.84 -9.23
N HIS A 307 -9.69 14.42 -10.29
CA HIS A 307 -11.10 14.32 -10.66
C HIS A 307 -11.35 13.36 -11.81
N SER A 308 -10.32 13.01 -12.56
CA SER A 308 -10.41 12.13 -13.72
C SER A 308 -10.88 10.76 -13.29
N GLN A 309 -12.01 10.29 -13.83
CA GLN A 309 -12.62 9.00 -13.53
C GLN A 309 -13.17 8.82 -12.09
N LEU A 310 -13.14 9.83 -11.22
CA LEU A 310 -13.78 9.75 -9.91
C LEU A 310 -15.27 9.33 -10.02
N GLY A 311 -15.98 9.88 -11.00
CA GLY A 311 -17.38 9.52 -11.30
C GLY A 311 -17.52 8.40 -12.32
N MET A 312 -16.46 7.70 -12.67
CA MET A 312 -16.47 6.63 -13.70
C MET A 312 -16.99 7.06 -15.07
N GLN A 313 -16.75 8.32 -15.46
CA GLN A 313 -17.27 8.95 -16.69
C GLN A 313 -16.83 8.20 -17.95
N TYR A 314 -15.64 7.63 -17.93
CA TYR A 314 -15.08 6.87 -19.04
C TYR A 314 -15.53 5.39 -19.06
N GLY A 315 -16.10 4.91 -17.95
CA GLY A 315 -16.57 3.55 -17.76
C GLY A 315 -15.74 2.76 -16.75
N PHE A 316 -16.43 2.10 -15.81
CA PHE A 316 -15.79 1.37 -14.70
C PHE A 316 -14.99 0.13 -15.14
N TRP A 317 -15.20 -0.34 -16.38
CA TRP A 317 -14.49 -1.49 -16.97
C TRP A 317 -13.15 -1.11 -17.64
N LYS A 318 -12.84 0.18 -17.68
CA LYS A 318 -11.56 0.70 -18.17
C LYS A 318 -10.62 0.87 -16.98
N ASP A 319 -9.35 0.50 -17.16
CA ASP A 319 -8.30 0.73 -16.18
C ASP A 319 -8.67 0.27 -14.74
N MET A 320 -8.69 -1.05 -14.55
CA MET A 320 -9.07 -1.68 -13.29
C MET A 320 -8.18 -2.85 -12.94
N LEU A 321 -8.13 -3.18 -11.65
CA LEU A 321 -7.74 -4.48 -11.15
C LEU A 321 -9.00 -5.32 -10.92
N LEU A 322 -9.12 -6.44 -11.59
CA LEU A 322 -10.19 -7.42 -11.41
C LEU A 322 -9.62 -8.70 -10.85
N GLY A 323 -10.22 -9.25 -9.80
CA GLY A 323 -9.73 -10.45 -9.15
C GLY A 323 -10.80 -11.45 -8.74
N ILE A 324 -10.39 -12.70 -8.64
CA ILE A 324 -11.18 -13.80 -8.05
C ILE A 324 -10.30 -14.46 -6.98
N GLU A 325 -10.87 -14.68 -5.82
CA GLU A 325 -10.27 -15.40 -4.70
C GLU A 325 -11.12 -16.60 -4.31
N VAL A 326 -10.46 -17.74 -4.16
CA VAL A 326 -11.10 -18.97 -3.68
C VAL A 326 -10.36 -19.44 -2.43
N ASN A 327 -11.09 -19.62 -1.34
CA ASN A 327 -10.58 -20.19 -0.09
C ASN A 327 -11.22 -21.55 0.13
N LEU A 328 -10.39 -22.56 0.33
CA LEU A 328 -10.76 -23.95 0.59
C LEU A 328 -10.27 -24.36 1.98
N PRO A 329 -10.79 -25.42 2.56
CA PRO A 329 -10.21 -26.00 3.78
C PRO A 329 -8.71 -26.25 3.62
N GLU A 330 -7.94 -26.07 4.69
CA GLU A 330 -6.51 -26.34 4.67
C GLU A 330 -6.23 -27.75 4.16
N ASN A 331 -5.44 -27.84 3.10
CA ASN A 331 -5.04 -29.10 2.49
C ASN A 331 -3.63 -28.99 1.87
N ARG A 332 -3.05 -30.14 1.52
CA ARG A 332 -1.68 -30.20 1.02
C ARG A 332 -1.47 -29.60 -0.36
N PHE A 333 -2.52 -29.48 -1.17
CA PHE A 333 -2.38 -29.03 -2.56
C PHE A 333 -2.69 -27.52 -2.66
N VAL A 334 -3.97 -27.15 -2.58
CA VAL A 334 -4.42 -25.77 -2.76
C VAL A 334 -5.46 -25.44 -1.72
N SER A 335 -5.10 -24.62 -0.72
CA SER A 335 -6.02 -24.06 0.27
C SER A 335 -6.53 -22.66 -0.10
N ASN A 336 -5.72 -21.91 -0.86
CA ASN A 336 -6.09 -20.57 -1.33
C ASN A 336 -5.63 -20.41 -2.78
N PHE A 337 -6.46 -19.75 -3.58
CA PHE A 337 -6.20 -19.41 -4.98
C PHE A 337 -6.64 -17.98 -5.22
N VAL A 338 -5.81 -17.20 -5.95
CA VAL A 338 -6.11 -15.87 -6.43
C VAL A 338 -5.75 -15.81 -7.91
N TYR A 339 -6.65 -15.23 -8.71
CA TYR A 339 -6.36 -14.78 -10.06
C TYR A 339 -6.69 -13.29 -10.15
N GLU A 340 -5.80 -12.50 -10.74
CA GLU A 340 -6.00 -11.09 -10.99
C GLU A 340 -5.66 -10.71 -12.43
N HIS A 341 -6.41 -9.77 -12.95
CA HIS A 341 -6.11 -9.05 -14.18
C HIS A 341 -6.01 -7.56 -13.87
N LEU A 342 -4.87 -6.95 -14.20
CA LEU A 342 -4.65 -5.52 -14.12
C LEU A 342 -4.58 -4.92 -15.53
N GLY A 343 -5.44 -3.95 -15.80
CA GLY A 343 -5.39 -3.11 -17.00
C GLY A 343 -5.28 -1.64 -16.63
N THR A 344 -4.29 -0.93 -17.20
CA THR A 344 -4.11 0.53 -17.05
C THR A 344 -3.76 1.20 -18.38
N MET A 345 -4.19 0.59 -19.49
CA MET A 345 -3.81 1.01 -20.83
C MET A 345 -4.43 2.31 -21.27
N ASN A 346 -5.57 2.70 -20.69
CA ASN A 346 -6.35 3.86 -21.15
C ASN A 346 -5.97 5.17 -20.43
N GLN A 347 -5.44 5.10 -19.21
CA GLN A 347 -5.00 6.25 -18.41
C GLN A 347 -6.08 7.34 -18.35
N SER A 348 -7.30 6.98 -17.95
CA SER A 348 -8.49 7.86 -17.91
C SER A 348 -8.87 8.49 -19.28
N GLY A 349 -8.33 7.99 -20.39
CA GLY A 349 -8.67 8.46 -21.73
C GLY A 349 -10.01 7.94 -22.24
N PRO A 350 -10.60 8.50 -23.30
CA PRO A 350 -10.16 9.60 -24.15
C PRO A 350 -10.29 10.98 -23.48
N LEU A 351 -9.77 11.99 -24.17
CA LEU A 351 -9.89 13.39 -23.75
C LEU A 351 -11.37 13.79 -23.63
N TYR A 352 -11.72 14.48 -22.55
CA TYR A 352 -13.05 15.06 -22.35
C TYR A 352 -12.95 16.46 -21.70
N HIS A 353 -13.98 17.27 -21.87
CA HIS A 353 -14.08 18.56 -21.23
C HIS A 353 -14.74 18.40 -19.85
N ASP A 354 -14.03 18.79 -18.82
CA ASP A 354 -14.53 18.87 -17.45
C ASP A 354 -14.54 20.32 -16.96
N ALA A 355 -14.98 21.21 -17.83
CA ALA A 355 -15.00 22.64 -17.62
C ALA A 355 -15.53 23.02 -16.24
N THR A 356 -14.78 23.86 -15.53
CA THR A 356 -15.19 24.51 -14.29
C THR A 356 -15.67 25.94 -14.57
N VAL A 357 -16.25 26.60 -13.56
CA VAL A 357 -16.64 28.02 -13.68
C VAL A 357 -15.40 28.90 -13.90
N GLU A 358 -14.30 28.55 -13.25
CA GLU A 358 -13.01 29.24 -13.30
C GLU A 358 -12.26 28.98 -14.61
N ASN A 359 -12.39 27.75 -15.14
CA ASN A 359 -11.75 27.37 -16.39
C ASN A 359 -12.72 26.61 -17.31
N PRO A 360 -13.49 27.32 -18.12
CA PRO A 360 -14.46 26.71 -19.03
C PRO A 360 -13.85 25.87 -20.17
N GLN A 361 -12.54 25.98 -20.37
CA GLN A 361 -11.79 25.23 -21.39
C GLN A 361 -11.03 24.04 -20.84
N GLN A 362 -11.21 23.72 -19.57
CA GLN A 362 -10.52 22.61 -18.94
C GLN A 362 -10.79 21.29 -19.67
N ILE A 363 -9.73 20.55 -19.91
CA ILE A 363 -9.75 19.23 -20.54
C ILE A 363 -9.08 18.25 -19.59
N SER A 364 -9.77 17.19 -19.26
CA SER A 364 -9.24 16.06 -18.52
C SER A 364 -9.11 14.85 -19.41
N ALA A 365 -8.34 13.91 -18.98
CA ALA A 365 -8.09 12.59 -19.49
C ALA A 365 -6.65 12.40 -19.96
N ASN A 366 -6.33 11.15 -20.26
CA ASN A 366 -4.99 10.77 -20.60
C ASN A 366 -4.01 11.04 -19.46
N ASP A 367 -4.46 10.70 -18.24
CA ASP A 367 -3.64 10.78 -17.02
C ASP A 367 -2.34 9.98 -17.15
N ALA A 368 -1.41 10.23 -16.27
CA ALA A 368 -0.19 9.43 -16.15
C ALA A 368 -0.20 8.78 -14.75
N TYR A 369 -0.86 7.64 -14.62
CA TYR A 369 -1.08 6.99 -13.31
C TYR A 369 0.18 6.87 -12.47
N TYR A 370 0.05 7.27 -11.19
CA TYR A 370 1.11 7.39 -10.19
C TYR A 370 2.13 8.49 -10.46
N ASN A 371 1.86 9.41 -11.40
CA ASN A 371 2.73 10.53 -11.70
C ASN A 371 2.11 11.86 -11.31
N ASN A 372 2.96 12.80 -10.92
CA ASN A 372 2.57 14.17 -10.65
C ASN A 372 3.72 15.11 -11.00
N HIS A 373 3.43 16.22 -11.64
CA HIS A 373 4.45 17.18 -12.11
C HIS A 373 5.17 17.92 -10.97
N VAL A 374 4.66 17.84 -9.72
CA VAL A 374 5.28 18.45 -8.54
C VAL A 374 5.95 17.39 -7.65
N TYR A 375 5.26 16.26 -7.39
CA TYR A 375 5.70 15.26 -6.43
C TYR A 375 6.48 14.09 -7.08
N GLY A 376 6.57 14.08 -8.42
CA GLY A 376 7.18 12.99 -9.17
C GLY A 376 6.26 11.78 -9.22
N SER A 377 6.45 10.82 -8.33
CA SER A 377 5.65 9.59 -8.33
C SER A 377 4.95 9.30 -7.00
N TRP A 378 3.93 8.44 -7.08
CA TRP A 378 3.23 7.88 -5.91
C TRP A 378 4.09 6.80 -5.24
N GLN A 379 5.13 7.23 -4.54
CA GLN A 379 6.13 6.34 -3.95
C GLN A 379 6.57 6.77 -2.56
N HIS A 380 7.13 5.84 -1.77
CA HIS A 380 7.80 6.12 -0.51
C HIS A 380 9.10 5.29 -0.42
N GLY A 381 10.22 5.99 -0.36
CA GLY A 381 11.55 5.35 -0.30
C GLY A 381 11.88 4.50 -1.54
N GLY A 382 11.44 4.91 -2.72
CA GLY A 382 11.71 4.25 -3.99
C GLY A 382 10.71 3.17 -4.40
N PHE A 383 9.80 2.79 -3.53
CA PHE A 383 8.74 1.83 -3.82
C PHE A 383 7.40 2.54 -4.06
N VAL A 384 6.66 2.18 -5.10
CA VAL A 384 5.28 2.65 -5.28
C VAL A 384 4.42 2.25 -4.08
N MET A 385 3.51 3.13 -3.67
CA MET A 385 2.64 2.88 -2.52
C MET A 385 1.39 2.09 -2.87
N GLY A 386 1.03 2.03 -4.15
CA GLY A 386 -0.06 1.22 -4.67
C GLY A 386 0.42 -0.11 -5.25
N ASN A 387 -0.17 -0.54 -6.36
CA ASN A 387 0.10 -1.81 -7.01
C ASN A 387 1.50 -1.83 -7.67
N PRO A 388 2.39 -2.78 -7.34
CA PRO A 388 3.76 -2.82 -7.84
C PRO A 388 3.88 -3.14 -9.33
N LEU A 389 2.84 -3.62 -10.00
CA LEU A 389 2.83 -3.82 -11.45
C LEU A 389 2.86 -2.48 -12.22
N ILE A 390 2.41 -1.38 -11.61
CA ILE A 390 2.82 -0.04 -12.03
C ILE A 390 4.17 0.22 -11.37
N MET A 391 5.25 -0.08 -12.09
CA MET A 391 6.57 -0.27 -11.50
C MET A 391 7.14 0.97 -10.83
N SER A 392 7.88 0.74 -9.79
CA SER A 392 8.59 1.75 -9.01
C SER A 392 9.65 2.48 -9.84
N PRO A 393 9.96 3.76 -9.55
CA PRO A 393 10.96 4.54 -10.30
C PRO A 393 12.36 3.91 -10.34
N MET A 394 12.68 3.04 -9.38
CA MET A 394 13.96 2.33 -9.36
C MET A 394 14.19 1.46 -10.61
N TYR A 395 13.15 1.09 -11.33
CA TYR A 395 13.24 0.31 -12.57
C TYR A 395 13.41 1.16 -13.83
N ASN A 396 13.38 2.49 -13.72
CA ASN A 396 13.49 3.39 -14.87
C ASN A 396 14.79 3.24 -15.66
N GLY A 397 15.84 2.71 -15.05
CA GLY A 397 17.09 2.39 -15.73
C GLY A 397 16.95 1.46 -16.94
N TYR A 398 15.92 0.58 -16.93
CA TYR A 398 15.62 -0.28 -18.10
C TYR A 398 15.15 0.49 -19.33
N LEU A 399 14.70 1.73 -19.16
CA LEU A 399 14.36 2.65 -20.26
C LEU A 399 15.47 3.70 -20.52
N GLY A 400 16.64 3.60 -19.87
CA GLY A 400 17.68 4.61 -19.93
C GLY A 400 17.26 5.94 -19.27
N LEU A 401 16.39 5.88 -18.25
CA LEU A 401 15.82 7.03 -17.54
C LEU A 401 16.23 7.03 -16.05
N GLU A 402 17.48 6.71 -15.77
CA GLU A 402 18.05 6.72 -14.42
C GLU A 402 17.92 8.10 -13.76
N GLY A 403 17.64 8.14 -12.48
CA GLY A 403 17.49 9.37 -11.70
C GLY A 403 16.15 10.08 -11.87
N MET A 404 15.29 9.65 -12.79
CA MET A 404 13.93 10.18 -12.92
C MET A 404 12.99 9.53 -11.91
N LEU A 405 12.10 10.36 -11.31
CA LEU A 405 11.16 9.89 -10.28
C LEU A 405 9.81 9.43 -10.82
N ASN A 406 9.47 9.75 -12.06
CA ASN A 406 8.19 9.37 -12.65
C ASN A 406 8.11 7.85 -12.88
N ASN A 407 6.91 7.30 -12.81
CA ASN A 407 6.63 5.90 -13.18
C ASN A 407 6.42 5.82 -14.69
N TYR A 408 7.43 5.35 -15.41
CA TYR A 408 7.35 5.22 -16.87
C TYR A 408 6.80 3.88 -17.35
N PHE A 409 6.52 2.95 -16.45
CA PHE A 409 5.92 1.65 -16.72
C PHE A 409 4.48 1.60 -16.21
N ASN A 410 3.65 2.60 -16.54
CA ASN A 410 2.31 2.72 -15.99
C ASN A 410 1.17 2.29 -16.92
N ARG A 411 1.48 1.94 -18.19
CA ARG A 411 0.51 1.36 -19.13
C ARG A 411 0.65 -0.15 -19.15
N VAL A 412 -0.06 -0.79 -18.25
CA VAL A 412 0.05 -2.21 -17.90
C VAL A 412 -1.13 -3.01 -18.43
N ASN A 413 -0.85 -4.22 -18.91
CA ASN A 413 -1.82 -5.30 -19.07
C ASN A 413 -1.19 -6.55 -18.48
N ALA A 414 -1.70 -7.00 -17.33
CA ALA A 414 -1.09 -8.09 -16.60
C ALA A 414 -2.11 -9.13 -16.13
N HIS A 415 -1.64 -10.37 -16.06
CA HIS A 415 -2.35 -11.50 -15.47
C HIS A 415 -1.50 -12.08 -14.34
N HIS A 416 -2.11 -12.27 -13.20
CA HIS A 416 -1.45 -12.79 -12.01
C HIS A 416 -2.20 -13.98 -11.43
N VAL A 417 -1.45 -14.98 -10.99
CA VAL A 417 -1.96 -16.15 -10.28
C VAL A 417 -1.16 -16.33 -9.00
N GLY A 418 -1.87 -16.42 -7.88
CA GLY A 418 -1.34 -16.77 -6.57
C GLY A 418 -1.99 -18.04 -6.04
N ILE A 419 -1.19 -18.97 -5.53
CA ILE A 419 -1.65 -20.25 -5.00
C ILE A 419 -0.93 -20.54 -3.69
N LYS A 420 -1.65 -21.07 -2.70
CA LYS A 420 -1.08 -21.50 -1.41
C LYS A 420 -1.64 -22.86 -1.01
N GLY A 421 -0.83 -23.68 -0.36
CA GLY A 421 -1.20 -24.98 0.22
C GLY A 421 -0.49 -25.25 1.55
N ASN A 422 -1.08 -26.15 2.32
CA ASN A 422 -0.61 -26.54 3.66
C ASN A 422 -0.46 -28.04 3.73
N PRO A 423 0.67 -28.64 3.23
CA PRO A 423 0.90 -30.10 3.26
C PRO A 423 0.79 -30.68 4.64
N THR A 424 1.24 -29.97 5.65
CA THR A 424 1.08 -30.29 7.08
C THR A 424 0.90 -29.01 7.88
N PRO A 425 0.45 -29.06 9.15
CA PRO A 425 0.43 -27.88 10.02
C PRO A 425 1.78 -27.19 10.24
N GLN A 426 2.88 -27.85 9.89
CA GLN A 426 4.25 -27.32 10.01
C GLN A 426 4.82 -26.82 8.68
N ILE A 427 4.23 -27.21 7.56
CA ILE A 427 4.72 -26.89 6.23
C ILE A 427 3.64 -26.15 5.47
N SER A 428 3.96 -24.97 4.99
CA SER A 428 3.17 -24.24 4.01
C SER A 428 4.01 -23.92 2.78
N TRP A 429 3.36 -23.76 1.63
CA TRP A 429 3.99 -23.31 0.42
C TRP A 429 3.10 -22.32 -0.30
N ARG A 430 3.71 -21.43 -1.08
CA ARG A 430 3.00 -20.56 -2.02
C ARG A 430 3.76 -20.41 -3.33
N ALA A 431 3.02 -20.14 -4.39
CA ALA A 431 3.54 -19.79 -5.70
C ALA A 431 2.84 -18.55 -6.21
N LEU A 432 3.59 -17.62 -6.78
CA LEU A 432 3.08 -16.44 -7.47
C LEU A 432 3.64 -16.47 -8.89
N TYR A 433 2.79 -16.20 -9.87
CA TYR A 433 3.19 -16.03 -11.25
C TYR A 433 2.46 -14.84 -11.87
N THR A 434 3.21 -13.98 -12.54
CA THR A 434 2.68 -12.83 -13.26
C THR A 434 3.23 -12.81 -14.67
N TYR A 435 2.35 -12.60 -15.63
CA TYR A 435 2.66 -12.19 -16.98
C TYR A 435 2.21 -10.75 -17.17
N GLU A 436 3.10 -9.91 -17.66
CA GLU A 436 2.84 -8.49 -17.87
C GLU A 436 3.28 -8.05 -19.26
N LYS A 437 2.42 -7.30 -19.93
CA LYS A 437 2.73 -6.44 -21.08
C LYS A 437 2.70 -4.99 -20.65
N ASN A 438 3.73 -4.24 -21.03
CA ASN A 438 3.87 -2.83 -20.68
C ASN A 438 4.18 -2.00 -21.93
N LEU A 439 3.47 -0.88 -22.08
CA LEU A 439 3.63 0.04 -23.21
C LEU A 439 4.39 1.33 -22.83
N GLY A 440 5.10 1.31 -21.71
CA GLY A 440 5.72 2.51 -21.17
C GLY A 440 4.70 3.46 -20.57
N SER A 441 4.87 4.75 -20.76
CA SER A 441 3.87 5.78 -20.45
C SER A 441 3.47 6.52 -21.73
N TYR A 442 2.49 7.42 -21.66
CA TYR A 442 2.19 8.29 -22.82
C TYR A 442 3.33 9.27 -23.13
N ASP A 443 4.05 9.75 -22.11
CA ASP A 443 5.19 10.65 -22.28
C ASP A 443 6.43 9.93 -22.79
N LYS A 444 6.57 8.65 -22.50
CA LYS A 444 7.69 7.78 -22.89
C LYS A 444 7.16 6.44 -23.39
N PRO A 445 6.49 6.43 -24.55
CA PRO A 445 5.97 5.19 -25.10
C PRO A 445 7.10 4.31 -25.63
N VAL A 446 6.95 3.00 -25.46
CA VAL A 446 7.83 2.01 -26.10
C VAL A 446 7.21 1.60 -27.45
N MET A 447 8.04 1.43 -28.46
CA MET A 447 7.59 1.05 -29.82
C MET A 447 7.05 -0.37 -29.87
N ASP A 448 7.78 -1.30 -29.23
CA ASP A 448 7.36 -2.67 -29.07
C ASP A 448 6.97 -2.93 -27.60
N PRO A 449 5.84 -3.59 -27.34
CA PRO A 449 5.45 -3.91 -25.98
C PRO A 449 6.54 -4.65 -25.23
N LEU A 450 6.90 -4.18 -24.04
CA LEU A 450 7.80 -4.90 -23.16
C LEU A 450 7.03 -6.02 -22.46
N GLU A 451 7.59 -7.22 -22.40
CA GLU A 451 6.97 -8.37 -21.76
C GLU A 451 7.79 -8.85 -20.58
N GLY A 452 7.10 -9.22 -19.49
CA GLY A 452 7.69 -9.74 -18.28
C GLY A 452 6.97 -10.96 -17.75
N HIS A 453 7.75 -11.95 -17.31
CA HIS A 453 7.29 -13.13 -16.60
C HIS A 453 7.96 -13.17 -15.24
N PHE A 454 7.19 -13.13 -14.14
CA PHE A 454 7.68 -13.07 -12.79
C PHE A 454 7.17 -14.24 -11.97
N LEU A 455 8.07 -15.08 -11.47
CA LEU A 455 7.77 -16.28 -10.70
C LEU A 455 8.34 -16.18 -9.28
N LEU A 456 7.55 -16.58 -8.28
CA LEU A 456 7.98 -16.90 -6.93
C LEU A 456 7.51 -18.30 -6.57
N LEU A 457 8.39 -19.10 -6.02
CA LEU A 457 8.07 -20.34 -5.31
C LEU A 457 8.63 -20.22 -3.89
N GLU A 458 7.82 -20.38 -2.86
CA GLU A 458 8.25 -20.26 -1.47
C GLU A 458 7.68 -21.39 -0.62
N GLY A 459 8.54 -22.03 0.16
CA GLY A 459 8.19 -23.04 1.15
C GLY A 459 8.62 -22.61 2.55
N THR A 460 7.75 -22.77 3.54
CA THR A 460 8.03 -22.45 4.93
C THR A 460 7.84 -23.68 5.81
N TYR A 461 8.79 -23.94 6.69
CA TYR A 461 8.78 -25.03 7.68
C TYR A 461 8.90 -24.47 9.11
N LYS A 462 7.95 -24.82 9.98
CA LYS A 462 7.90 -24.46 11.40
C LYS A 462 7.95 -25.74 12.24
N PRO A 463 9.13 -26.16 12.74
CA PRO A 463 9.29 -27.44 13.46
C PRO A 463 8.56 -27.44 14.81
N LYS A 464 7.76 -28.47 15.10
CA LYS A 464 7.04 -28.61 16.38
C LYS A 464 7.94 -28.60 17.59
N LYS A 465 9.14 -29.21 17.48
CA LYS A 465 10.08 -29.37 18.60
C LYS A 465 10.82 -28.08 18.97
N LEU A 466 10.98 -27.18 18.00
CA LEU A 466 11.69 -25.90 18.14
C LEU A 466 10.66 -24.76 18.08
N ARG A 467 9.90 -24.61 19.16
CA ARG A 467 8.82 -23.63 19.22
C ARG A 467 9.34 -22.22 18.89
N GLY A 468 8.64 -21.53 18.02
CA GLY A 468 8.99 -20.20 17.57
C GLY A 468 9.96 -20.16 16.39
N LEU A 469 10.73 -21.21 16.13
CA LEU A 469 11.67 -21.23 15.00
C LEU A 469 10.94 -21.53 13.67
N GLY A 470 11.31 -20.78 12.62
CA GLY A 470 10.81 -20.95 11.26
C GLY A 470 11.93 -20.87 10.24
N PHE A 471 11.79 -21.63 9.17
CA PHE A 471 12.69 -21.64 8.02
C PHE A 471 11.85 -21.42 6.76
N SER A 472 12.22 -20.46 5.92
CA SER A 472 11.60 -20.26 4.62
C SER A 472 12.67 -20.29 3.55
N LEU A 473 12.41 -21.05 2.49
CA LEU A 473 13.23 -21.08 1.28
C LEU A 473 12.36 -20.64 0.11
N ALA A 474 12.85 -19.67 -0.65
CA ALA A 474 12.18 -19.19 -1.83
C ALA A 474 13.11 -19.20 -3.05
N TYR A 475 12.50 -19.43 -4.21
CA TYR A 475 13.12 -19.28 -5.53
C TYR A 475 12.34 -18.23 -6.29
N GLY A 476 13.04 -17.24 -6.85
CA GLY A 476 12.50 -16.18 -7.70
C GLY A 476 13.10 -16.21 -9.09
N HIS A 477 12.27 -15.96 -10.11
CA HIS A 477 12.70 -15.93 -11.50
C HIS A 477 11.98 -14.79 -12.25
N ASN A 478 12.77 -14.02 -13.01
CA ASN A 478 12.26 -13.08 -14.01
C ASN A 478 12.76 -13.50 -15.39
N HIS A 479 11.91 -13.29 -16.41
CA HIS A 479 12.27 -13.43 -17.81
C HIS A 479 11.45 -12.45 -18.66
N GLY A 480 12.06 -11.95 -19.74
CA GLY A 480 11.41 -11.07 -20.70
C GLY A 480 12.17 -9.77 -20.94
N SER A 481 11.62 -8.91 -21.78
CA SER A 481 12.22 -7.61 -22.13
C SER A 481 11.92 -6.50 -21.12
N LEU A 482 10.92 -6.70 -20.22
CA LEU A 482 10.47 -5.66 -19.28
C LEU A 482 11.50 -5.40 -18.17
N LEU A 483 11.96 -6.43 -17.47
CA LEU A 483 12.97 -6.34 -16.40
C LEU A 483 14.15 -7.29 -16.59
N GLY A 484 14.38 -7.75 -17.82
CA GLY A 484 15.49 -8.65 -18.11
C GLY A 484 15.35 -10.02 -17.44
N LYS A 485 16.50 -10.63 -17.12
CA LYS A 485 16.58 -11.95 -16.50
C LYS A 485 17.09 -11.86 -15.07
N ALA A 486 16.43 -12.57 -14.17
CA ALA A 486 16.90 -12.77 -12.81
C ALA A 486 16.58 -14.17 -12.32
N ASN A 487 17.51 -14.75 -11.56
CA ASN A 487 17.34 -16.02 -10.89
C ASN A 487 17.99 -15.93 -9.51
N SER A 488 17.20 -16.05 -8.44
CA SER A 488 17.74 -15.96 -7.09
C SER A 488 17.06 -16.94 -6.14
N ALA A 489 17.82 -17.38 -5.15
CA ALA A 489 17.30 -18.07 -3.98
C ALA A 489 17.32 -17.14 -2.77
N MET A 490 16.35 -17.29 -1.88
CA MET A 490 16.23 -16.52 -0.65
C MET A 490 15.95 -17.46 0.51
N LEU A 491 16.83 -17.44 1.51
CA LEU A 491 16.67 -18.18 2.77
C LEU A 491 16.32 -17.20 3.88
N THR A 492 15.29 -17.53 4.66
CA THR A 492 14.93 -16.79 5.87
C THR A 492 14.89 -17.74 7.05
N VAL A 493 15.58 -17.38 8.12
CA VAL A 493 15.46 -18.02 9.43
C VAL A 493 14.78 -17.02 10.35
N SER A 494 13.69 -17.41 10.99
CA SER A 494 12.91 -16.57 11.89
C SER A 494 12.73 -17.23 13.24
N PHE A 495 12.60 -16.42 14.27
CA PHE A 495 12.21 -16.83 15.61
C PHE A 495 11.15 -15.87 16.14
N ASP A 496 10.01 -16.43 16.57
CA ASP A 496 8.88 -15.69 17.12
C ASP A 496 8.54 -16.23 18.49
N GLY A 497 8.29 -15.35 19.45
CA GLY A 497 7.96 -15.72 20.82
C GLY A 497 6.94 -14.78 21.46
N TRP A 498 6.55 -15.13 22.67
CA TRP A 498 5.62 -14.36 23.48
C TRP A 498 6.19 -14.08 24.85
N ILE A 499 6.01 -12.87 25.36
CA ILE A 499 6.26 -12.52 26.77
C ILE A 499 4.90 -12.53 27.46
N ARG A 500 4.78 -13.35 28.53
CA ARG A 500 3.56 -13.47 29.36
C ARG A 500 2.28 -13.61 28.51
N LYS A 501 2.25 -14.65 27.65
CA LYS A 501 1.04 -14.97 26.91
C LYS A 501 -0.06 -15.36 27.90
N TYR A 502 -1.15 -14.60 27.90
CA TYR A 502 -2.33 -14.95 28.67
C TYR A 502 -3.08 -16.08 27.92
N ASN A 503 -3.33 -17.21 28.57
CA ASN A 503 -4.05 -18.37 27.99
C ASN A 503 -5.56 -18.12 28.01
#